data_3a83b0e614db09992d76c162f69b0541
#
_entry.id   3a83b0e614db09992d76c162f69b0541
#
_cell.length_a   1.000
_cell.length_b   1.000
_cell.length_c   1.000
_cell.angle_alpha   90.00
_cell.angle_beta   90.00
_cell.angle_gamma   90.00
#
_symmetry.space_group_name_H-M   'P 1'
#
loop_
_entity.id
_entity.type
_entity.pdbx_description
1 polymer ?
#
loop_
_entity_poly.entity_id
_entity_poly.type
_entity_poly.pdbx_seq_one_letter_code
_entity_poly.pdbx_strand_id
1 'polypeptide(L)'
;LISAIIPVRNEEGSVARVIESLAGQPEIGEIIAVDDQSSDRTPAILRDLAARLPQMRILPTAELPPGWTGKNYAVATGAAVARGDWLLFTDADTLHAPGSAARALANATRSRADLVSYSPEQEMHTLWEKALVPFVYWRLSQRYPFRLVNDAASPDAAANGQYILLRREVYESIGGHAAVAGEVLEDVALARLVKADGWRILFGPGTGIVQTRMYGSFASMWEGWTKNLCPLFGGSVRDILVEIDAATPWLGLMFAGLLAVEWAMRGRMQVDWLMAIVAAIFIVRPCVWYEAWLRRNRYPAGLIRYYLIGAGLYTAMLVASWWNTTHGSVSWKGREYVRPG
;
A
#
# COMPACT_ATOMS: atom_id res chain seq x y z
N LEU A 1 -22.98 13.32 0.32
CA LEU A 1 -22.25 13.16 -0.94
C LEU A 1 -20.76 12.97 -0.70
N ILE A 2 -20.06 12.32 -1.67
CA ILE A 2 -18.62 12.08 -1.63
C ILE A 2 -17.92 13.03 -2.60
N SER A 3 -16.83 13.67 -2.15
CA SER A 3 -15.83 14.32 -3.00
C SER A 3 -14.66 13.37 -3.21
N ALA A 4 -14.43 12.91 -4.42
CA ALA A 4 -13.26 12.10 -4.76
C ALA A 4 -12.07 13.00 -5.11
N ILE A 5 -10.96 12.82 -4.41
CA ILE A 5 -9.73 13.62 -4.56
C ILE A 5 -8.62 12.71 -5.08
N ILE A 6 -8.08 13.05 -6.24
CA ILE A 6 -7.10 12.23 -6.96
C ILE A 6 -5.85 13.08 -7.21
N PRO A 7 -4.76 12.86 -6.47
CA PRO A 7 -3.47 13.46 -6.80
C PRO A 7 -2.91 12.78 -8.07
N VAL A 8 -2.50 13.58 -9.03
CA VAL A 8 -2.07 13.09 -10.35
C VAL A 8 -0.70 13.68 -10.70
N ARG A 9 0.26 12.81 -11.05
CA ARG A 9 1.56 13.22 -11.58
C ARG A 9 2.09 12.17 -12.54
N ASN A 10 2.15 12.51 -13.83
CA ASN A 10 2.61 11.62 -14.89
C ASN A 10 1.86 10.27 -14.88
N GLU A 11 0.54 10.34 -15.08
CA GLU A 11 -0.39 9.21 -15.02
C GLU A 11 -1.18 9.04 -16.34
N GLU A 12 -0.55 9.35 -17.48
CA GLU A 12 -1.24 9.28 -18.78
C GLU A 12 -1.81 7.89 -19.10
N GLY A 13 -1.25 6.82 -18.51
CA GLY A 13 -1.69 5.43 -18.72
C GLY A 13 -2.86 4.98 -17.84
N SER A 14 -3.16 5.69 -16.76
CA SER A 14 -4.09 5.24 -15.70
C SER A 14 -5.22 6.23 -15.39
N VAL A 15 -4.96 7.53 -15.48
CA VAL A 15 -5.86 8.59 -14.98
C VAL A 15 -7.26 8.57 -15.58
N ALA A 16 -7.41 8.19 -16.84
CA ALA A 16 -8.75 8.10 -17.46
C ALA A 16 -9.59 6.99 -16.81
N ARG A 17 -8.98 5.83 -16.54
CA ARG A 17 -9.66 4.67 -15.95
C ARG A 17 -10.19 4.97 -14.55
N VAL A 18 -9.39 5.59 -13.69
CA VAL A 18 -9.83 5.93 -12.33
C VAL A 18 -10.98 6.92 -12.35
N ILE A 19 -10.88 8.01 -13.13
CA ILE A 19 -11.92 9.04 -13.22
C ILE A 19 -13.22 8.47 -13.76
N GLU A 20 -13.19 7.72 -14.86
CA GLU A 20 -14.37 7.11 -15.46
C GLU A 20 -15.03 6.09 -14.52
N SER A 21 -14.24 5.33 -13.75
CA SER A 21 -14.77 4.37 -12.76
C SER A 21 -15.49 5.04 -11.58
N LEU A 22 -15.11 6.26 -11.24
CA LEU A 22 -15.75 7.06 -10.20
C LEU A 22 -16.96 7.83 -10.74
N ALA A 23 -16.85 8.38 -11.94
CA ALA A 23 -17.90 9.21 -12.53
C ALA A 23 -19.24 8.48 -12.73
N GLY A 24 -19.20 7.15 -12.87
CA GLY A 24 -20.41 6.31 -13.01
C GLY A 24 -21.09 5.96 -11.67
N GLN A 25 -20.66 6.51 -10.53
CA GLN A 25 -21.20 6.17 -9.20
C GLN A 25 -22.05 7.33 -8.67
N PRO A 26 -23.34 7.11 -8.37
CA PRO A 26 -24.26 8.19 -7.94
C PRO A 26 -23.85 8.89 -6.63
N GLU A 27 -23.14 8.20 -5.75
CA GLU A 27 -22.66 8.74 -4.47
C GLU A 27 -21.51 9.73 -4.64
N ILE A 28 -20.82 9.71 -5.79
CA ILE A 28 -19.72 10.63 -6.11
C ILE A 28 -20.31 11.93 -6.67
N GLY A 29 -20.42 12.94 -5.83
CA GLY A 29 -20.98 14.26 -6.20
C GLY A 29 -19.99 15.14 -6.95
N GLU A 30 -18.69 14.96 -6.69
CA GLU A 30 -17.61 15.67 -7.41
C GLU A 30 -16.34 14.84 -7.47
N ILE A 31 -15.56 15.06 -8.54
CA ILE A 31 -14.23 14.48 -8.76
C ILE A 31 -13.23 15.63 -8.88
N ILE A 32 -12.24 15.65 -8.04
CA ILE A 32 -11.21 16.68 -7.99
C ILE A 32 -9.88 16.03 -8.36
N ALA A 33 -9.45 16.20 -9.60
CA ALA A 33 -8.14 15.78 -10.06
C ALA A 33 -7.13 16.92 -9.80
N VAL A 34 -6.10 16.64 -8.99
CA VAL A 34 -5.09 17.64 -8.65
C VAL A 34 -3.81 17.30 -9.40
N ASP A 35 -3.50 18.05 -10.43
CA ASP A 35 -2.32 17.87 -11.28
C ASP A 35 -1.08 18.48 -10.61
N ASP A 36 -0.19 17.61 -10.15
CA ASP A 36 1.08 17.97 -9.53
C ASP A 36 2.18 18.12 -10.58
N GLN A 37 2.00 19.10 -11.49
CA GLN A 37 3.00 19.48 -12.50
C GLN A 37 3.38 18.31 -13.43
N SER A 38 2.41 17.60 -13.97
CA SER A 38 2.68 16.54 -14.95
C SER A 38 3.33 17.07 -16.22
N SER A 39 4.30 16.32 -16.74
CA SER A 39 5.06 16.65 -17.95
C SER A 39 4.73 15.76 -19.15
N ASP A 40 3.91 14.72 -18.95
CA ASP A 40 3.40 13.83 -19.98
C ASP A 40 2.04 14.28 -20.53
N ARG A 41 1.27 13.37 -21.15
CA ARG A 41 -0.05 13.68 -21.71
C ARG A 41 -1.17 13.81 -20.67
N THR A 42 -0.88 13.60 -19.37
CA THR A 42 -1.87 13.67 -18.28
C THR A 42 -2.72 14.94 -18.32
N PRO A 43 -2.16 16.17 -18.44
CA PRO A 43 -2.98 17.39 -18.46
C PRO A 43 -3.94 17.48 -19.65
N ALA A 44 -3.59 16.91 -20.80
CA ALA A 44 -4.47 16.87 -21.97
C ALA A 44 -5.65 15.90 -21.71
N ILE A 45 -5.37 14.71 -21.19
CA ILE A 45 -6.40 13.71 -20.83
C ILE A 45 -7.38 14.27 -19.80
N LEU A 46 -6.87 14.96 -18.77
CA LEU A 46 -7.73 15.58 -17.75
C LEU A 46 -8.67 16.61 -18.34
N ARG A 47 -8.20 17.47 -19.27
CA ARG A 47 -9.07 18.47 -19.94
C ARG A 47 -10.16 17.81 -20.77
N ASP A 48 -9.83 16.75 -21.51
CA ASP A 48 -10.80 16.02 -22.33
C ASP A 48 -11.88 15.35 -21.46
N LEU A 49 -11.49 14.82 -20.29
CA LEU A 49 -12.43 14.24 -19.33
C LEU A 49 -13.33 15.32 -18.69
N ALA A 50 -12.77 16.43 -18.25
CA ALA A 50 -13.53 17.52 -17.64
C ALA A 50 -14.54 18.15 -18.59
N ALA A 51 -14.26 18.17 -19.89
CA ALA A 51 -15.22 18.62 -20.90
C ALA A 51 -16.46 17.70 -21.01
N ARG A 52 -16.36 16.44 -20.63
CA ARG A 52 -17.43 15.42 -20.70
C ARG A 52 -18.10 15.14 -19.36
N LEU A 53 -17.46 15.47 -18.26
CA LEU A 53 -17.88 15.13 -16.89
C LEU A 53 -18.14 16.40 -16.08
N PRO A 54 -19.39 16.89 -16.00
CA PRO A 54 -19.71 18.17 -15.31
C PRO A 54 -19.33 18.18 -13.83
N GLN A 55 -19.29 17.00 -13.16
CA GLN A 55 -18.90 16.88 -11.77
C GLN A 55 -17.37 16.87 -11.56
N MET A 56 -16.58 16.96 -12.64
CA MET A 56 -15.12 16.93 -12.55
C MET A 56 -14.52 18.34 -12.52
N ARG A 57 -13.53 18.52 -11.66
CA ARG A 57 -12.72 19.73 -11.55
C ARG A 57 -11.25 19.38 -11.63
N ILE A 58 -10.47 20.20 -12.30
CA ILE A 58 -9.01 20.08 -12.38
C ILE A 58 -8.40 21.22 -11.58
N LEU A 59 -7.45 20.90 -10.71
CA LEU A 59 -6.68 21.88 -9.97
C LEU A 59 -5.19 21.66 -10.24
N PRO A 60 -4.42 22.69 -10.59
CA PRO A 60 -2.97 22.62 -10.58
C PRO A 60 -2.46 22.78 -9.15
N THR A 61 -1.34 22.14 -8.79
CA THR A 61 -0.61 22.52 -7.58
C THR A 61 0.20 23.81 -7.83
N ALA A 62 0.35 24.61 -6.78
CA ALA A 62 1.36 25.66 -6.73
C ALA A 62 2.76 25.06 -6.54
N GLU A 63 3.77 25.91 -6.36
CA GLU A 63 5.10 25.49 -5.93
C GLU A 63 5.01 24.71 -4.61
N LEU A 64 5.76 23.62 -4.51
CA LEU A 64 5.73 22.75 -3.33
C LEU A 64 6.30 23.46 -2.11
N PRO A 65 5.50 23.69 -1.06
CA PRO A 65 6.01 24.34 0.16
C PRO A 65 7.09 23.48 0.86
N PRO A 66 8.05 24.10 1.55
CA PRO A 66 9.01 23.38 2.37
C PRO A 66 8.33 22.45 3.38
N GLY A 67 8.86 21.24 3.55
CA GLY A 67 8.34 20.27 4.49
C GLY A 67 7.15 19.45 4.00
N TRP A 68 6.67 19.67 2.77
CA TRP A 68 5.61 18.86 2.17
C TRP A 68 6.15 17.82 1.20
N THR A 69 5.46 16.65 1.14
CA THR A 69 5.57 15.77 -0.03
C THR A 69 4.62 16.25 -1.12
N GLY A 70 4.97 15.98 -2.39
CA GLY A 70 4.11 16.40 -3.51
C GLY A 70 2.70 15.80 -3.44
N LYS A 71 2.61 14.50 -3.07
CA LYS A 71 1.32 13.82 -2.90
C LYS A 71 0.46 14.48 -1.82
N ASN A 72 1.03 14.70 -0.63
CA ASN A 72 0.28 15.28 0.49
C ASN A 72 -0.20 16.69 0.17
N TYR A 73 0.63 17.49 -0.50
CA TYR A 73 0.27 18.84 -0.92
C TYR A 73 -0.85 18.83 -1.96
N ALA A 74 -0.78 17.94 -2.95
CA ALA A 74 -1.84 17.79 -3.94
C ALA A 74 -3.16 17.36 -3.29
N VAL A 75 -3.12 16.36 -2.40
CA VAL A 75 -4.33 15.90 -1.69
C VAL A 75 -4.91 16.99 -0.81
N ALA A 76 -4.08 17.72 -0.04
CA ALA A 76 -4.53 18.85 0.77
C ALA A 76 -5.18 19.96 -0.08
N THR A 77 -4.57 20.28 -1.24
CA THR A 77 -5.12 21.26 -2.20
C THR A 77 -6.51 20.85 -2.69
N GLY A 78 -6.71 19.59 -3.01
CA GLY A 78 -8.02 19.06 -3.42
C GLY A 78 -9.03 19.08 -2.28
N ALA A 79 -8.62 18.65 -1.08
CA ALA A 79 -9.48 18.62 0.10
C ALA A 79 -9.99 20.00 0.50
N ALA A 80 -9.18 21.04 0.37
CA ALA A 80 -9.54 22.42 0.72
C ALA A 80 -10.72 22.98 -0.07
N VAL A 81 -10.98 22.47 -1.29
CA VAL A 81 -12.07 22.94 -2.15
C VAL A 81 -13.21 21.93 -2.29
N ALA A 82 -13.05 20.76 -1.72
CA ALA A 82 -14.04 19.69 -1.73
C ALA A 82 -15.30 20.09 -0.95
N ARG A 83 -16.50 19.61 -1.36
CA ARG A 83 -17.80 20.02 -0.81
C ARG A 83 -18.62 18.88 -0.21
N GLY A 84 -18.23 17.62 -0.47
CA GLY A 84 -18.92 16.42 0.04
C GLY A 84 -18.77 16.25 1.54
N ASP A 85 -19.71 15.60 2.19
CA ASP A 85 -19.64 15.25 3.63
C ASP A 85 -18.60 14.17 3.89
N TRP A 86 -18.25 13.42 2.85
CA TRP A 86 -17.21 12.42 2.83
C TRP A 86 -16.15 12.78 1.78
N LEU A 87 -14.90 12.57 2.14
CA LEU A 87 -13.74 12.74 1.27
C LEU A 87 -13.19 11.36 0.92
N LEU A 88 -13.14 11.04 -0.37
CA LEU A 88 -12.51 9.83 -0.87
C LEU A 88 -11.14 10.21 -1.45
N PHE A 89 -10.08 9.85 -0.77
CA PHE A 89 -8.72 9.94 -1.29
C PHE A 89 -8.39 8.64 -2.02
N THR A 90 -7.91 8.74 -3.25
CA THR A 90 -7.57 7.57 -4.07
C THR A 90 -6.44 7.89 -5.03
N ASP A 91 -5.56 6.92 -5.28
CA ASP A 91 -4.45 7.08 -6.21
C ASP A 91 -4.93 6.97 -7.68
N ALA A 92 -4.18 7.57 -8.60
CA ALA A 92 -4.54 7.63 -10.02
C ALA A 92 -4.39 6.30 -10.78
N ASP A 93 -3.79 5.28 -10.17
CA ASP A 93 -3.58 3.93 -10.70
C ASP A 93 -4.63 2.90 -10.24
N THR A 94 -5.69 3.38 -9.57
CA THR A 94 -6.78 2.53 -9.07
C THR A 94 -7.92 2.39 -10.06
N LEU A 95 -8.71 1.32 -9.91
CA LEU A 95 -9.97 1.11 -10.60
C LEU A 95 -11.06 0.75 -9.58
N HIS A 96 -12.10 1.56 -9.54
CA HIS A 96 -13.21 1.37 -8.61
C HIS A 96 -14.30 0.50 -9.21
N ALA A 97 -14.71 -0.53 -8.50
CA ALA A 97 -15.80 -1.41 -8.96
C ALA A 97 -17.14 -0.66 -8.95
N PRO A 98 -18.06 -0.97 -9.87
CA PRO A 98 -19.41 -0.39 -9.86
C PRO A 98 -20.09 -0.51 -8.51
N GLY A 99 -20.62 0.60 -7.96
CA GLY A 99 -21.25 0.67 -6.63
C GLY A 99 -20.29 0.51 -5.45
N SER A 100 -18.99 0.69 -5.65
CA SER A 100 -18.00 0.64 -4.56
C SER A 100 -18.23 1.74 -3.53
N ALA A 101 -18.59 2.94 -3.96
CA ALA A 101 -18.90 4.07 -3.09
C ALA A 101 -20.11 3.79 -2.19
N ALA A 102 -21.20 3.26 -2.75
CA ALA A 102 -22.39 2.85 -1.99
C ALA A 102 -22.03 1.80 -0.94
N ARG A 103 -21.24 0.79 -1.33
CA ARG A 103 -20.81 -0.27 -0.38
C ARG A 103 -19.91 0.28 0.71
N ALA A 104 -19.03 1.22 0.41
CA ALA A 104 -18.15 1.84 1.40
C ALA A 104 -18.95 2.67 2.42
N LEU A 105 -19.93 3.47 1.98
CA LEU A 105 -20.84 4.21 2.87
C LEU A 105 -21.70 3.28 3.73
N ALA A 106 -22.23 2.19 3.15
CA ALA A 106 -22.98 1.19 3.90
C ALA A 106 -22.10 0.49 4.96
N ASN A 107 -20.84 0.20 4.62
CA ASN A 107 -19.87 -0.36 5.55
C ASN A 107 -19.51 0.65 6.67
N ALA A 108 -19.32 1.92 6.35
CA ALA A 108 -19.10 2.99 7.32
C ALA A 108 -20.25 3.06 8.33
N THR A 109 -21.48 3.10 7.83
CA THR A 109 -22.69 3.15 8.66
C THR A 109 -22.81 1.92 9.57
N ARG A 110 -22.66 0.71 9.01
CA ARG A 110 -22.79 -0.55 9.77
C ARG A 110 -21.75 -0.68 10.87
N SER A 111 -20.50 -0.27 10.59
CA SER A 111 -19.38 -0.35 11.54
C SER A 111 -19.27 0.88 12.44
N ARG A 112 -20.10 1.91 12.20
CA ARG A 112 -19.97 3.23 12.82
C ARG A 112 -18.56 3.78 12.64
N ALA A 113 -17.98 3.57 11.47
CA ALA A 113 -16.63 4.02 11.17
C ALA A 113 -16.66 5.42 10.55
N ASP A 114 -15.69 6.21 10.95
CA ASP A 114 -15.48 7.57 10.49
C ASP A 114 -14.43 7.61 9.36
N LEU A 115 -13.51 6.64 9.37
CA LEU A 115 -12.58 6.33 8.29
C LEU A 115 -12.81 4.91 7.80
N VAL A 116 -13.00 4.73 6.50
CA VAL A 116 -13.04 3.42 5.81
C VAL A 116 -11.91 3.36 4.82
N SER A 117 -11.07 2.33 4.93
CA SER A 117 -10.00 2.09 3.99
C SER A 117 -9.99 0.65 3.53
N TYR A 118 -9.56 0.43 2.30
CA TYR A 118 -9.47 -0.90 1.71
C TYR A 118 -8.07 -1.16 1.16
N SER A 119 -7.56 -2.37 1.42
CA SER A 119 -6.39 -2.91 0.75
C SER A 119 -6.83 -3.42 -0.63
N PRO A 120 -6.44 -2.79 -1.76
CA PRO A 120 -6.95 -3.12 -3.09
C PRO A 120 -6.62 -4.54 -3.53
N GLU A 121 -7.45 -5.09 -4.41
CA GLU A 121 -7.08 -6.26 -5.20
C GLU A 121 -5.91 -5.92 -6.11
N GLN A 122 -4.94 -6.81 -6.18
CA GLN A 122 -3.71 -6.60 -6.93
C GLN A 122 -3.77 -7.28 -8.29
N GLU A 123 -3.71 -6.49 -9.36
CA GLU A 123 -3.47 -7.03 -10.71
C GLU A 123 -1.99 -7.38 -10.87
N MET A 124 -1.71 -8.62 -11.29
CA MET A 124 -0.36 -9.15 -11.40
C MET A 124 -0.18 -9.87 -12.73
N HIS A 125 0.62 -9.31 -13.62
CA HIS A 125 0.84 -9.86 -14.95
C HIS A 125 2.19 -10.56 -15.07
N THR A 126 3.25 -9.95 -14.53
CA THR A 126 4.63 -10.44 -14.63
C THR A 126 5.01 -11.42 -13.53
N LEU A 127 6.11 -12.15 -13.73
CA LEU A 127 6.67 -13.05 -12.71
C LEU A 127 7.01 -12.30 -11.42
N TRP A 128 7.59 -11.12 -11.54
CA TRP A 128 8.02 -10.30 -10.41
C TRP A 128 6.85 -9.81 -9.57
N GLU A 129 5.78 -9.35 -10.22
CA GLU A 129 4.53 -8.98 -9.55
C GLU A 129 3.94 -10.19 -8.80
N LYS A 130 3.86 -11.36 -9.46
CA LYS A 130 3.33 -12.60 -8.86
C LYS A 130 4.16 -13.13 -7.70
N ALA A 131 5.47 -12.90 -7.70
CA ALA A 131 6.35 -13.32 -6.63
C ALA A 131 6.33 -12.35 -5.44
N LEU A 132 6.46 -11.05 -5.70
CA LEU A 132 6.69 -10.06 -4.65
C LEU A 132 5.39 -9.49 -4.06
N VAL A 133 4.43 -9.09 -4.90
CA VAL A 133 3.26 -8.35 -4.42
C VAL A 133 2.47 -9.13 -3.38
N PRO A 134 2.06 -10.40 -3.60
CA PRO A 134 1.35 -11.18 -2.58
C PRO A 134 2.21 -11.39 -1.33
N PHE A 135 3.53 -11.51 -1.48
CA PHE A 135 4.45 -11.69 -0.37
C PHE A 135 4.48 -10.45 0.53
N VAL A 136 4.61 -9.25 -0.05
CA VAL A 136 4.56 -7.98 0.69
C VAL A 136 3.23 -7.83 1.42
N TYR A 137 2.09 -8.05 0.74
CA TYR A 137 0.76 -7.95 1.36
C TYR A 137 0.55 -8.99 2.47
N TRP A 138 1.12 -10.19 2.33
CA TRP A 138 1.15 -11.16 3.42
C TRP A 138 1.89 -10.62 4.64
N ARG A 139 3.08 -10.03 4.47
CA ARG A 139 3.85 -9.43 5.57
C ARG A 139 3.12 -8.23 6.18
N LEU A 140 2.54 -7.36 5.35
CA LEU A 140 1.74 -6.24 5.83
C LEU A 140 0.51 -6.69 6.64
N SER A 141 -0.14 -7.80 6.25
CA SER A 141 -1.27 -8.35 7.00
C SER A 141 -0.87 -8.88 8.39
N GLN A 142 0.40 -9.27 8.58
CA GLN A 142 0.95 -9.62 9.90
C GLN A 142 1.27 -8.36 10.72
N ARG A 143 1.77 -7.32 10.06
CA ARG A 143 2.15 -6.05 10.71
C ARG A 143 0.92 -5.21 11.10
N TYR A 144 -0.12 -5.23 10.26
CA TYR A 144 -1.36 -4.46 10.43
C TYR A 144 -2.59 -5.39 10.34
N PRO A 145 -2.82 -6.25 11.33
CA PRO A 145 -3.96 -7.17 11.31
C PRO A 145 -5.28 -6.38 11.34
N PHE A 146 -6.18 -6.60 10.39
CA PHE A 146 -7.46 -5.91 10.31
C PHE A 146 -8.22 -5.92 11.64
N ARG A 147 -8.17 -7.04 12.39
CA ARG A 147 -8.82 -7.17 13.69
C ARG A 147 -8.32 -6.13 14.71
N LEU A 148 -7.01 -5.90 14.76
CA LEU A 148 -6.42 -4.92 15.70
C LEU A 148 -6.62 -3.49 15.21
N VAL A 149 -6.50 -3.25 13.89
CA VAL A 149 -6.76 -1.92 13.31
C VAL A 149 -8.20 -1.49 13.56
N ASN A 150 -9.16 -2.41 13.43
CA ASN A 150 -10.59 -2.13 13.61
C ASN A 150 -11.05 -2.12 15.06
N ASP A 151 -10.22 -2.59 15.99
CA ASP A 151 -10.52 -2.54 17.42
C ASP A 151 -10.20 -1.13 17.96
N ALA A 152 -11.23 -0.44 18.45
CA ALA A 152 -11.08 0.91 19.01
C ALA A 152 -10.15 0.96 20.25
N ALA A 153 -10.02 -0.15 20.98
CA ALA A 153 -9.15 -0.25 22.17
C ALA A 153 -7.67 -0.54 21.80
N SER A 154 -7.39 -0.98 20.57
CA SER A 154 -6.02 -1.24 20.11
C SER A 154 -5.34 0.04 19.66
N PRO A 155 -4.04 0.24 19.94
CA PRO A 155 -3.28 1.36 19.40
C PRO A 155 -2.92 1.19 17.90
N ASP A 156 -3.12 0.00 17.34
CA ASP A 156 -2.78 -0.28 15.94
C ASP A 156 -3.70 0.50 15.00
N ALA A 157 -3.10 1.27 14.10
CA ALA A 157 -3.80 2.03 13.09
C ALA A 157 -3.13 1.85 11.72
N ALA A 158 -3.92 1.68 10.69
CA ALA A 158 -3.48 1.63 9.30
C ALA A 158 -4.62 2.02 8.36
N ALA A 159 -4.23 2.55 7.22
CA ALA A 159 -5.05 2.75 6.05
C ALA A 159 -4.19 2.48 4.81
N ASN A 160 -4.80 2.40 3.64
CA ASN A 160 -4.11 2.30 2.36
C ASN A 160 -4.51 3.51 1.50
N GLY A 161 -3.54 4.33 1.13
CA GLY A 161 -3.72 5.57 0.38
C GLY A 161 -4.45 5.41 -0.96
N GLN A 162 -4.53 4.19 -1.47
CA GLN A 162 -5.26 3.87 -2.70
C GLN A 162 -6.79 3.89 -2.51
N TYR A 163 -7.28 3.84 -1.27
CA TYR A 163 -8.69 4.01 -0.94
C TYR A 163 -8.86 4.43 0.52
N ILE A 164 -9.09 5.70 0.77
CA ILE A 164 -9.45 6.24 2.09
C ILE A 164 -10.71 7.08 1.95
N LEU A 165 -11.82 6.60 2.51
CA LEU A 165 -13.07 7.34 2.63
C LEU A 165 -13.17 7.85 4.07
N LEU A 166 -13.12 9.16 4.26
CA LEU A 166 -13.05 9.82 5.56
C LEU A 166 -14.14 10.88 5.68
N ARG A 167 -14.81 10.95 6.81
CA ARG A 167 -15.74 12.05 7.11
C ARG A 167 -14.99 13.38 7.05
N ARG A 168 -15.59 14.39 6.40
CA ARG A 168 -14.99 15.72 6.30
C ARG A 168 -14.71 16.31 7.69
N GLU A 169 -15.70 16.28 8.60
CA GLU A 169 -15.56 16.80 9.97
C GLU A 169 -14.37 16.20 10.72
N VAL A 170 -14.14 14.88 10.54
CA VAL A 170 -13.00 14.18 11.14
C VAL A 170 -11.69 14.60 10.47
N TYR A 171 -11.67 14.71 9.14
CA TYR A 171 -10.51 15.20 8.41
C TYR A 171 -10.09 16.60 8.87
N GLU A 172 -11.06 17.49 9.05
CA GLU A 172 -10.82 18.85 9.51
C GLU A 172 -10.35 18.89 10.98
N SER A 173 -10.96 18.06 11.86
CA SER A 173 -10.63 18.03 13.29
C SER A 173 -9.19 17.58 13.56
N ILE A 174 -8.67 16.64 12.76
CA ILE A 174 -7.29 16.15 12.91
C ILE A 174 -6.24 16.98 12.17
N GLY A 175 -6.63 18.09 11.53
CA GLY A 175 -5.75 18.97 10.75
C GLY A 175 -5.42 18.43 9.34
N GLY A 176 -6.10 17.39 8.88
CA GLY A 176 -5.99 16.83 7.54
C GLY A 176 -4.56 16.46 7.13
N HIS A 177 -4.28 16.56 5.82
CA HIS A 177 -2.93 16.26 5.30
C HIS A 177 -1.87 17.28 5.69
N ALA A 178 -2.26 18.46 6.23
CA ALA A 178 -1.30 19.42 6.77
C ALA A 178 -0.61 18.87 8.03
N ALA A 179 -1.32 18.12 8.86
CA ALA A 179 -0.76 17.48 10.05
C ALA A 179 0.25 16.36 9.73
N VAL A 180 0.25 15.86 8.48
CA VAL A 180 1.14 14.78 7.99
C VAL A 180 1.93 15.21 6.75
N ALA A 181 2.15 16.51 6.57
CA ALA A 181 2.69 17.13 5.35
C ALA A 181 3.96 16.45 4.81
N GLY A 182 4.91 16.15 5.68
CA GLY A 182 6.21 15.54 5.36
C GLY A 182 6.24 14.02 5.39
N GLU A 183 5.14 13.37 5.78
CA GLU A 183 5.11 11.92 5.93
C GLU A 183 5.11 11.21 4.58
N VAL A 184 5.98 10.21 4.44
CA VAL A 184 6.07 9.34 3.26
C VAL A 184 4.93 8.30 3.26
N LEU A 185 4.51 7.88 4.45
CA LEU A 185 3.38 6.99 4.70
C LEU A 185 2.23 7.81 5.28
N GLU A 186 1.72 8.74 4.50
CA GLU A 186 0.67 9.68 4.90
C GLU A 186 -0.62 8.99 5.31
N ASP A 187 -0.93 7.87 4.67
CA ASP A 187 -2.11 7.05 4.91
C ASP A 187 -2.10 6.40 6.31
N VAL A 188 -0.96 5.82 6.70
CA VAL A 188 -0.77 5.25 8.04
C VAL A 188 -0.72 6.36 9.09
N ALA A 189 -0.05 7.48 8.79
CA ALA A 189 0.02 8.61 9.70
C ALA A 189 -1.36 9.25 9.93
N LEU A 190 -2.14 9.44 8.87
CA LEU A 190 -3.51 9.94 8.95
C LEU A 190 -4.41 9.00 9.76
N ALA A 191 -4.33 7.68 9.53
CA ALA A 191 -5.07 6.69 10.30
C ALA A 191 -4.71 6.73 11.80
N ARG A 192 -3.43 6.97 12.14
CA ARG A 192 -3.00 7.14 13.54
C ARG A 192 -3.62 8.37 14.18
N LEU A 193 -3.67 9.50 13.48
CA LEU A 193 -4.32 10.71 13.98
C LEU A 193 -5.82 10.49 14.21
N VAL A 194 -6.53 9.90 13.24
CA VAL A 194 -7.95 9.55 13.38
C VAL A 194 -8.19 8.71 14.63
N LYS A 195 -7.37 7.68 14.86
CA LYS A 195 -7.54 6.77 15.99
C LYS A 195 -7.15 7.41 17.33
N ALA A 196 -6.08 8.22 17.33
CA ALA A 196 -5.63 8.94 18.52
C ALA A 196 -6.65 9.97 19.01
N ASP A 197 -7.43 10.57 18.10
CA ASP A 197 -8.53 11.50 18.38
C ASP A 197 -9.87 10.79 18.76
N GLY A 198 -9.83 9.46 18.88
CA GLY A 198 -10.96 8.66 19.35
C GLY A 198 -11.96 8.23 18.26
N TRP A 199 -11.71 8.54 16.99
CA TRP A 199 -12.55 8.15 15.88
C TRP A 199 -12.36 6.68 15.49
N ARG A 200 -13.34 6.12 14.79
CA ARG A 200 -13.37 4.70 14.43
C ARG A 200 -12.87 4.46 13.02
N ILE A 201 -12.01 3.45 12.86
CA ILE A 201 -11.49 3.00 11.60
C ILE A 201 -12.14 1.66 11.22
N LEU A 202 -12.51 1.52 9.95
CA LEU A 202 -12.76 0.25 9.28
C LEU A 202 -11.69 0.05 8.20
N PHE A 203 -10.78 -0.89 8.41
CA PHE A 203 -9.80 -1.30 7.41
C PHE A 203 -10.08 -2.75 7.00
N GLY A 204 -10.11 -3.02 5.70
CA GLY A 204 -10.46 -4.34 5.21
C GLY A 204 -9.95 -4.64 3.79
N PRO A 205 -10.25 -5.86 3.28
CA PRO A 205 -9.91 -6.22 1.91
C PRO A 205 -10.76 -5.45 0.91
N GLY A 206 -10.13 -4.99 -0.17
CA GLY A 206 -10.75 -4.23 -1.25
C GLY A 206 -11.44 -5.08 -2.33
N THR A 207 -11.59 -6.39 -2.09
CA THR A 207 -12.21 -7.32 -3.04
C THR A 207 -13.60 -6.85 -3.49
N GLY A 208 -13.73 -6.63 -4.80
CA GLY A 208 -14.94 -6.10 -5.42
C GLY A 208 -15.25 -4.63 -5.07
N ILE A 209 -14.32 -3.92 -4.46
CA ILE A 209 -14.40 -2.47 -4.16
C ILE A 209 -13.43 -1.69 -5.03
N VAL A 210 -12.15 -2.03 -4.93
CA VAL A 210 -11.07 -1.33 -5.63
C VAL A 210 -9.96 -2.30 -5.99
N GLN A 211 -9.41 -2.14 -7.17
CA GLN A 211 -8.25 -2.89 -7.66
C GLN A 211 -7.18 -1.93 -8.18
N THR A 212 -5.94 -2.38 -8.22
CA THR A 212 -4.82 -1.61 -8.72
C THR A 212 -3.78 -2.49 -9.39
N ARG A 213 -3.05 -1.91 -10.32
CA ARG A 213 -1.76 -2.40 -10.78
C ARG A 213 -0.71 -1.36 -10.47
N MET A 214 -0.06 -1.51 -9.32
CA MET A 214 0.87 -0.49 -8.77
C MET A 214 2.08 -0.24 -9.65
N TYR A 215 2.59 -1.24 -10.37
CA TYR A 215 3.87 -1.18 -11.05
C TYR A 215 3.82 -1.75 -12.46
N GLY A 216 4.23 -0.97 -13.45
CA GLY A 216 4.33 -1.41 -14.84
C GLY A 216 5.64 -2.13 -15.19
N SER A 217 6.66 -2.02 -14.33
CA SER A 217 7.99 -2.61 -14.54
C SER A 217 8.65 -3.05 -13.25
N PHE A 218 9.69 -3.90 -13.35
CA PHE A 218 10.52 -4.27 -12.19
C PHE A 218 11.22 -3.06 -11.57
N ALA A 219 11.70 -2.13 -12.39
CA ALA A 219 12.39 -0.92 -11.90
C ALA A 219 11.45 -0.04 -11.05
N SER A 220 10.23 0.23 -11.54
CA SER A 220 9.24 0.99 -10.78
C SER A 220 8.80 0.29 -9.50
N MET A 221 8.70 -1.04 -9.53
CA MET A 221 8.38 -1.85 -8.35
C MET A 221 9.53 -1.81 -7.31
N TRP A 222 10.77 -1.88 -7.77
CA TRP A 222 11.94 -1.75 -6.91
C TRP A 222 11.98 -0.37 -6.24
N GLU A 223 11.85 0.70 -7.03
CA GLU A 223 11.83 2.08 -6.52
C GLU A 223 10.70 2.29 -5.47
N GLY A 224 9.48 1.85 -5.78
CA GLY A 224 8.33 2.03 -4.88
C GLY A 224 8.47 1.27 -3.57
N TRP A 225 8.87 0.00 -3.61
CA TRP A 225 9.00 -0.78 -2.38
C TRP A 225 10.24 -0.40 -1.56
N THR A 226 11.38 -0.06 -2.18
CA THR A 226 12.55 0.42 -1.43
C THR A 226 12.32 1.78 -0.77
N LYS A 227 11.36 2.57 -1.25
CA LYS A 227 10.90 3.77 -0.56
C LYS A 227 10.10 3.45 0.71
N ASN A 228 9.22 2.45 0.65
CA ASN A 228 8.15 2.26 1.63
C ASN A 228 8.44 1.18 2.69
N LEU A 229 9.19 0.11 2.37
CA LEU A 229 9.28 -1.06 3.24
C LEU A 229 9.88 -0.75 4.62
N CYS A 230 11.00 -0.04 4.68
CA CYS A 230 11.64 0.27 5.96
C CYS A 230 10.71 1.08 6.89
N PRO A 231 10.07 2.19 6.45
CA PRO A 231 9.10 2.91 7.28
C PRO A 231 7.88 2.07 7.69
N LEU A 232 7.39 1.18 6.81
CA LEU A 232 6.23 0.32 7.08
C LEU A 232 6.50 -0.69 8.22
N PHE A 233 7.76 -1.12 8.36
CA PHE A 233 8.14 -2.13 9.36
C PHE A 233 8.88 -1.55 10.58
N GLY A 234 8.81 -0.25 10.82
CA GLY A 234 9.28 0.40 12.06
C GLY A 234 10.55 1.22 11.92
N GLY A 235 11.37 1.02 10.87
CA GLY A 235 12.51 1.87 10.52
C GLY A 235 13.81 1.61 11.28
N SER A 236 13.81 0.89 12.42
CA SER A 236 15.02 0.57 13.16
C SER A 236 15.73 -0.68 12.60
N VAL A 237 17.05 -0.78 12.82
CA VAL A 237 17.82 -1.98 12.46
C VAL A 237 17.22 -3.24 13.09
N ARG A 238 16.78 -3.14 14.34
CA ARG A 238 16.16 -4.25 15.06
C ARG A 238 14.90 -4.72 14.36
N ASP A 239 14.01 -3.78 13.95
CA ASP A 239 12.77 -4.11 13.28
C ASP A 239 13.02 -4.80 11.94
N ILE A 240 14.03 -4.33 11.19
CA ILE A 240 14.44 -4.92 9.93
C ILE A 240 14.97 -6.34 10.12
N LEU A 241 15.82 -6.60 11.13
CA LEU A 241 16.32 -7.93 11.42
C LEU A 241 15.20 -8.89 11.85
N VAL A 242 14.27 -8.44 12.70
CA VAL A 242 13.08 -9.20 13.08
C VAL A 242 12.22 -9.52 11.87
N GLU A 243 12.05 -8.56 10.97
CA GLU A 243 11.25 -8.76 9.76
C GLU A 243 11.92 -9.72 8.77
N ILE A 244 13.24 -9.66 8.60
CA ILE A 244 13.99 -10.63 7.78
C ILE A 244 13.84 -12.04 8.36
N ASP A 245 13.99 -12.19 9.66
CA ASP A 245 13.82 -13.50 10.35
C ASP A 245 12.40 -14.05 10.14
N ALA A 246 11.39 -13.19 10.27
CA ALA A 246 10.00 -13.58 10.09
C ALA A 246 9.59 -13.86 8.62
N ALA A 247 10.27 -13.23 7.67
CA ALA A 247 9.96 -13.34 6.25
C ALA A 247 10.62 -14.52 5.56
N THR A 248 11.81 -14.95 6.04
CA THR A 248 12.65 -15.93 5.34
C THR A 248 12.81 -17.21 6.14
N PRO A 249 12.73 -18.38 5.50
CA PRO A 249 12.98 -19.66 6.14
C PRO A 249 14.50 -19.93 6.32
N TRP A 250 15.28 -18.89 6.68
CA TRP A 250 16.74 -18.95 6.68
C TRP A 250 17.30 -20.04 7.60
N LEU A 251 16.69 -20.28 8.77
CA LEU A 251 17.08 -21.37 9.65
C LEU A 251 16.91 -22.74 8.98
N GLY A 252 15.79 -22.94 8.29
CA GLY A 252 15.55 -24.17 7.54
C GLY A 252 16.56 -24.36 6.41
N LEU A 253 16.85 -23.28 5.67
CA LEU A 253 17.87 -23.31 4.59
C LEU A 253 19.28 -23.53 5.13
N MET A 254 19.62 -22.96 6.29
CA MET A 254 20.89 -23.18 6.95
C MET A 254 21.05 -24.65 7.37
N PHE A 255 20.06 -25.25 8.02
CA PHE A 255 20.10 -26.67 8.40
C PHE A 255 20.16 -27.59 7.17
N ALA A 256 19.41 -27.28 6.12
CA ALA A 256 19.49 -28.01 4.85
C ALA A 256 20.87 -27.90 4.20
N GLY A 257 21.47 -26.71 4.25
CA GLY A 257 22.84 -26.46 3.76
C GLY A 257 23.89 -27.25 4.56
N LEU A 258 23.80 -27.31 5.89
CA LEU A 258 24.67 -28.09 6.75
C LEU A 258 24.59 -29.58 6.42
N LEU A 259 23.38 -30.12 6.22
CA LEU A 259 23.17 -31.51 5.79
C LEU A 259 23.80 -31.78 4.41
N ALA A 260 23.68 -30.84 3.47
CA ALA A 260 24.29 -30.97 2.14
C ALA A 260 25.81 -30.96 2.21
N VAL A 261 26.43 -30.10 3.03
CA VAL A 261 27.87 -30.06 3.26
C VAL A 261 28.34 -31.36 3.91
N GLU A 262 27.66 -31.87 4.93
CA GLU A 262 27.97 -33.13 5.58
C GLU A 262 27.93 -34.31 4.59
N TRP A 263 26.89 -34.36 3.74
CA TRP A 263 26.82 -35.35 2.67
C TRP A 263 28.00 -35.25 1.68
N ALA A 264 28.37 -34.06 1.25
CA ALA A 264 29.47 -33.86 0.32
C ALA A 264 30.84 -34.28 0.92
N MET A 265 31.04 -34.01 2.22
CA MET A 265 32.29 -34.32 2.90
C MET A 265 32.48 -35.82 3.25
N ARG A 266 31.40 -36.52 3.59
CA ARG A 266 31.46 -37.90 4.09
C ARG A 266 31.12 -38.96 3.04
N GLY A 267 30.62 -38.57 1.86
CA GLY A 267 30.21 -39.50 0.79
C GLY A 267 29.08 -40.46 1.20
N ARG A 268 28.55 -40.32 2.43
CA ARG A 268 27.43 -41.06 2.99
C ARG A 268 26.51 -40.09 3.68
N MET A 269 25.22 -40.19 3.43
CA MET A 269 24.19 -39.51 4.21
C MET A 269 23.95 -40.34 5.51
N GLN A 270 24.73 -40.06 6.56
CA GLN A 270 24.19 -40.29 7.91
C GLN A 270 23.26 -39.11 8.18
N VAL A 271 22.02 -39.27 7.75
CA VAL A 271 21.01 -38.21 7.97
C VAL A 271 20.78 -38.10 9.45
N ASP A 272 21.21 -37.00 10.03
CA ASP A 272 20.67 -36.61 11.33
C ASP A 272 19.19 -36.29 11.13
N TRP A 273 18.33 -37.28 11.36
CA TRP A 273 16.89 -37.18 11.17
C TRP A 273 16.28 -36.01 11.95
N LEU A 274 16.84 -35.68 13.11
CA LEU A 274 16.40 -34.54 13.89
C LEU A 274 16.66 -33.22 13.12
N MET A 275 17.87 -33.06 12.60
CA MET A 275 18.24 -31.89 11.80
C MET A 275 17.41 -31.79 10.51
N ALA A 276 17.14 -32.92 9.83
CA ALA A 276 16.30 -32.96 8.66
C ALA A 276 14.83 -32.57 8.96
N ILE A 277 14.28 -33.05 10.08
CA ILE A 277 12.93 -32.70 10.54
C ILE A 277 12.87 -31.20 10.89
N VAL A 278 13.86 -30.69 11.61
CA VAL A 278 13.93 -29.26 11.96
C VAL A 278 13.99 -28.42 10.68
N ALA A 279 14.87 -28.74 9.73
CA ALA A 279 14.94 -28.06 8.46
C ALA A 279 13.59 -28.06 7.72
N ALA A 280 12.96 -29.23 7.65
CA ALA A 280 11.65 -29.38 7.01
C ALA A 280 10.58 -28.51 7.68
N ILE A 281 10.51 -28.49 9.00
CA ILE A 281 9.54 -27.66 9.74
C ILE A 281 9.74 -26.18 9.42
N PHE A 282 10.97 -25.70 9.46
CA PHE A 282 11.27 -24.28 9.19
C PHE A 282 11.07 -23.85 7.73
N ILE A 283 11.11 -24.79 6.78
CA ILE A 283 10.81 -24.52 5.36
C ILE A 283 9.32 -24.67 5.08
N VAL A 284 8.70 -25.75 5.53
CA VAL A 284 7.32 -26.10 5.16
C VAL A 284 6.28 -25.23 5.87
N ARG A 285 6.49 -24.97 7.18
CA ARG A 285 5.54 -24.19 7.98
C ARG A 285 5.23 -22.79 7.39
N PRO A 286 6.22 -21.94 7.04
CA PRO A 286 5.94 -20.66 6.41
C PRO A 286 5.21 -20.79 5.06
N CYS A 287 5.57 -21.80 4.26
CA CYS A 287 4.90 -22.09 2.99
C CYS A 287 3.42 -22.43 3.18
N VAL A 288 3.10 -23.29 4.16
CA VAL A 288 1.72 -23.67 4.49
C VAL A 288 0.91 -22.45 4.95
N TRP A 289 1.49 -21.61 5.80
CA TRP A 289 0.82 -20.40 6.27
C TRP A 289 0.60 -19.37 5.16
N TYR A 290 1.59 -19.20 4.30
CA TYR A 290 1.48 -18.32 3.14
C TYR A 290 0.40 -18.81 2.16
N GLU A 291 0.39 -20.09 1.83
CA GLU A 291 -0.64 -20.68 0.97
C GLU A 291 -2.05 -20.55 1.59
N ALA A 292 -2.18 -20.79 2.89
CA ALA A 292 -3.46 -20.59 3.58
C ALA A 292 -3.92 -19.13 3.53
N TRP A 293 -2.98 -18.18 3.66
CA TRP A 293 -3.26 -16.77 3.54
C TRP A 293 -3.67 -16.39 2.11
N LEU A 294 -2.95 -16.88 1.08
CA LEU A 294 -3.28 -16.65 -0.32
C LEU A 294 -4.73 -17.09 -0.63
N ARG A 295 -5.09 -18.30 -0.20
CA ARG A 295 -6.46 -18.83 -0.39
C ARG A 295 -7.51 -17.99 0.32
N ARG A 296 -7.26 -17.60 1.57
CA ARG A 296 -8.19 -16.77 2.36
C ARG A 296 -8.43 -15.40 1.71
N ASN A 297 -7.39 -14.83 1.09
CA ASN A 297 -7.46 -13.52 0.44
C ASN A 297 -7.77 -13.63 -1.06
N ARG A 298 -8.21 -14.80 -1.54
CA ARG A 298 -8.67 -15.03 -2.92
C ARG A 298 -7.62 -14.74 -4.00
N TYR A 299 -6.35 -14.92 -3.67
CA TYR A 299 -5.30 -14.85 -4.67
C TYR A 299 -5.38 -16.04 -5.64
N PRO A 300 -4.92 -15.88 -6.91
CA PRO A 300 -4.89 -16.96 -7.88
C PRO A 300 -4.13 -18.19 -7.36
N ALA A 301 -4.64 -19.38 -7.70
CA ALA A 301 -3.99 -20.63 -7.31
C ALA A 301 -2.58 -20.75 -7.89
N GLY A 302 -1.70 -21.44 -7.17
CA GLY A 302 -0.33 -21.76 -7.60
C GLY A 302 0.69 -20.64 -7.39
N LEU A 303 0.35 -19.52 -6.76
CA LEU A 303 1.33 -18.48 -6.43
C LEU A 303 2.37 -18.92 -5.41
N ILE A 304 2.08 -19.98 -4.63
CA ILE A 304 3.03 -20.57 -3.68
C ILE A 304 4.37 -20.96 -4.34
N ARG A 305 4.38 -21.35 -5.63
CA ARG A 305 5.59 -21.69 -6.37
C ARG A 305 6.61 -20.55 -6.44
N TYR A 306 6.17 -19.32 -6.24
CA TYR A 306 7.02 -18.13 -6.24
C TYR A 306 7.47 -17.72 -4.85
N TYR A 307 7.14 -18.48 -3.81
CA TYR A 307 7.42 -18.14 -2.41
C TYR A 307 8.89 -17.77 -2.16
N LEU A 308 9.83 -18.61 -2.58
CA LEU A 308 11.26 -18.37 -2.37
C LEU A 308 11.78 -17.15 -3.13
N ILE A 309 11.28 -16.94 -4.36
CA ILE A 309 11.61 -15.75 -5.15
C ILE A 309 11.07 -14.50 -4.46
N GLY A 310 9.83 -14.55 -4.00
CA GLY A 310 9.18 -13.47 -3.25
C GLY A 310 9.93 -13.13 -1.97
N ALA A 311 10.30 -14.13 -1.17
CA ALA A 311 11.07 -13.96 0.06
C ALA A 311 12.44 -13.33 -0.19
N GLY A 312 13.17 -13.80 -1.23
CA GLY A 312 14.47 -13.26 -1.61
C GLY A 312 14.38 -11.81 -2.09
N LEU A 313 13.43 -11.50 -2.98
CA LEU A 313 13.20 -10.14 -3.46
C LEU A 313 12.77 -9.19 -2.34
N TYR A 314 11.84 -9.64 -1.50
CA TYR A 314 11.38 -8.88 -0.34
C TYR A 314 12.54 -8.52 0.59
N THR A 315 13.38 -9.48 0.94
CA THR A 315 14.54 -9.27 1.81
C THR A 315 15.54 -8.29 1.17
N ALA A 316 15.85 -8.45 -0.11
CA ALA A 316 16.75 -7.55 -0.82
C ALA A 316 16.21 -6.11 -0.85
N MET A 317 14.91 -5.94 -1.15
CA MET A 317 14.26 -4.62 -1.15
C MET A 317 14.15 -4.01 0.25
N LEU A 318 13.92 -4.83 1.29
CA LEU A 318 13.86 -4.36 2.68
C LEU A 318 15.22 -3.83 3.14
N VAL A 319 16.31 -4.56 2.84
CA VAL A 319 17.68 -4.12 3.12
C VAL A 319 18.02 -2.85 2.33
N ALA A 320 17.70 -2.79 1.05
CA ALA A 320 17.90 -1.59 0.23
C ALA A 320 17.07 -0.40 0.75
N SER A 321 15.82 -0.65 1.18
CA SER A 321 14.95 0.36 1.79
C SER A 321 15.57 0.92 3.06
N TRP A 322 16.06 0.06 3.93
CA TRP A 322 16.76 0.47 5.14
C TRP A 322 18.01 1.29 4.83
N TRP A 323 18.84 0.84 3.88
CA TRP A 323 20.03 1.56 3.46
C TRP A 323 19.70 2.97 2.95
N ASN A 324 18.73 3.07 2.03
CA ASN A 324 18.29 4.35 1.47
C ASN A 324 17.71 5.28 2.54
N THR A 325 17.00 4.72 3.53
CA THR A 325 16.39 5.49 4.62
C THR A 325 17.44 6.04 5.58
N THR A 326 18.56 5.32 5.77
CA THR A 326 19.61 5.69 6.77
C THR A 326 20.78 6.48 6.18
N HIS A 327 21.06 6.30 4.87
CA HIS A 327 22.27 6.87 4.25
C HIS A 327 22.01 7.73 3.00
N GLY A 328 20.76 7.86 2.56
CA GLY A 328 20.48 8.50 1.29
C GLY A 328 19.26 9.40 1.28
N SER A 329 18.99 9.96 0.09
CA SER A 329 17.72 10.56 -0.30
C SER A 329 16.81 9.48 -0.89
N VAL A 330 15.51 9.61 -0.67
CA VAL A 330 14.50 8.77 -1.29
C VAL A 330 13.98 9.49 -2.53
N SER A 331 14.16 8.91 -3.72
CA SER A 331 13.58 9.45 -4.96
C SER A 331 12.23 8.81 -5.26
N TRP A 332 11.29 9.59 -5.81
CA TRP A 332 10.01 9.10 -6.31
C TRP A 332 9.47 10.01 -7.42
N LYS A 333 9.19 9.42 -8.58
CA LYS A 333 8.66 10.14 -9.77
C LYS A 333 9.45 11.43 -10.09
N GLY A 334 10.80 11.33 -10.03
CA GLY A 334 11.71 12.43 -10.34
C GLY A 334 11.84 13.52 -9.27
N ARG A 335 11.31 13.31 -8.05
CA ARG A 335 11.57 14.17 -6.89
C ARG A 335 12.43 13.46 -5.85
N GLU A 336 13.40 14.16 -5.29
CA GLU A 336 14.19 13.69 -4.17
C GLU A 336 13.60 14.21 -2.86
N TYR A 337 13.42 13.31 -1.90
CA TYR A 337 12.97 13.61 -0.55
C TYR A 337 14.14 13.43 0.40
N VAL A 338 14.71 14.54 0.89
CA VAL A 338 15.72 14.53 1.93
C VAL A 338 15.00 14.58 3.28
N ARG A 339 15.23 13.60 4.14
CA ARG A 339 14.68 13.66 5.50
C ARG A 339 15.42 14.74 6.29
N PRO A 340 14.70 15.59 7.05
CA PRO A 340 15.34 16.36 8.10
C PRO A 340 15.95 15.38 9.11
N GLY A 341 17.25 15.57 9.41
CA GLY A 341 18.04 14.77 10.33
C GLY A 341 17.51 14.80 11.76
#